data_a5987707f3611942bbb6161157bc3ee5
#
_entry.id   a5987707f3611942bbb6161157bc3ee5
#
_cell.length_a   1.000
_cell.length_b   1.000
_cell.length_c   1.000
_cell.angle_alpha   90.00
_cell.angle_beta   90.00
_cell.angle_gamma   90.00
#
_symmetry.space_group_name_H-M   'P 1'
#
loop_
_entity.id
_entity.type
_entity.pdbx_description
1 polymer ?
#
loop_
_entity_poly.entity_id
_entity_poly.type
_entity_poly.pdbx_seq_one_letter_code
_entity_poly.pdbx_strand_id
1 'polypeptide(L)'
;MTSRRAFLAGLMAVAAPKPSWADAGSPRWLACAREADGAYALFGLAADGADTFRLPLPARGHAGAAHPTRPEAVAFARRPGAFALVLDCATGALIRDLTPPEGMQFNGHGAFTAEGDILYPVEQRATDSRGFLGIWDTAYRRIGQIETGG
;
A
#
# COMPACT_ATOMS: atom_id res chain seq x y z
N MET A 1 -1.34 -44.47 5.33
CA MET A 1 -1.75 -44.46 3.91
C MET A 1 -2.61 -43.24 3.67
N THR A 2 -2.13 -42.24 3.00
CA THR A 2 -2.88 -41.04 2.60
C THR A 2 -3.90 -41.43 1.56
N SER A 3 -5.18 -41.15 1.79
CA SER A 3 -6.24 -41.51 0.86
C SER A 3 -6.12 -40.68 -0.43
N ARG A 4 -6.51 -41.27 -1.60
CA ARG A 4 -6.53 -40.52 -2.89
C ARG A 4 -7.34 -39.21 -2.82
N ARG A 5 -8.38 -39.17 -1.95
CA ARG A 5 -9.19 -37.97 -1.71
C ARG A 5 -8.40 -36.85 -1.00
N ALA A 6 -7.58 -37.22 0.00
CA ALA A 6 -6.74 -36.25 0.70
C ALA A 6 -5.63 -35.70 -0.22
N PHE A 7 -5.09 -36.54 -1.12
CA PHE A 7 -4.10 -36.08 -2.11
C PHE A 7 -4.72 -35.12 -3.15
N LEU A 8 -5.90 -35.42 -3.67
CA LEU A 8 -6.61 -34.54 -4.61
C LEU A 8 -7.06 -33.23 -3.96
N ALA A 9 -7.51 -33.26 -2.70
CA ALA A 9 -7.85 -32.03 -1.95
C ALA A 9 -6.61 -31.16 -1.70
N GLY A 10 -5.44 -31.76 -1.44
CA GLY A 10 -4.16 -31.04 -1.33
C GLY A 10 -3.73 -30.41 -2.65
N LEU A 11 -3.91 -31.09 -3.78
CA LEU A 11 -3.60 -30.54 -5.11
C LEU A 11 -4.54 -29.39 -5.50
N MET A 12 -5.81 -29.46 -5.13
CA MET A 12 -6.77 -28.37 -5.38
C MET A 12 -6.45 -27.12 -4.56
N ALA A 13 -5.95 -27.28 -3.33
CA ALA A 13 -5.52 -26.15 -2.49
C ALA A 13 -4.27 -25.42 -3.03
N VAL A 14 -3.40 -26.14 -3.76
CA VAL A 14 -2.21 -25.53 -4.39
C VAL A 14 -2.56 -24.79 -5.69
N ALA A 15 -3.68 -25.12 -6.33
CA ALA A 15 -4.12 -24.54 -7.60
C ALA A 15 -5.12 -23.37 -7.44
N ALA A 16 -5.52 -23.01 -6.21
CA ALA A 16 -6.37 -21.84 -5.99
C ALA A 16 -5.57 -20.59 -6.36
N PRO A 17 -6.05 -19.73 -7.27
CA PRO A 17 -5.40 -18.47 -7.56
C PRO A 17 -5.29 -17.67 -6.25
N LYS A 18 -4.12 -17.09 -5.99
CA LYS A 18 -3.96 -16.16 -4.86
C LYS A 18 -4.88 -14.98 -5.15
N PRO A 19 -5.76 -14.57 -4.21
CA PRO A 19 -6.60 -13.42 -4.42
C PRO A 19 -5.71 -12.18 -4.65
N SER A 20 -5.98 -11.45 -5.71
CA SER A 20 -5.38 -10.14 -5.96
C SER A 20 -6.15 -9.08 -5.15
N TRP A 21 -5.57 -7.89 -5.00
CA TRP A 21 -6.27 -6.79 -4.35
C TRP A 21 -7.59 -6.43 -5.07
N ALA A 22 -7.68 -6.66 -6.37
CA ALA A 22 -8.89 -6.49 -7.16
C ALA A 22 -9.98 -7.52 -6.85
N ASP A 23 -9.61 -8.67 -6.30
CA ASP A 23 -10.55 -9.74 -5.90
C ASP A 23 -11.07 -9.55 -4.47
N ALA A 24 -10.39 -8.70 -3.70
CA ALA A 24 -10.71 -8.46 -2.30
C ALA A 24 -11.66 -7.27 -2.13
N GLY A 25 -12.97 -7.50 -2.15
CA GLY A 25 -13.99 -6.50 -1.82
C GLY A 25 -13.97 -5.22 -2.64
N SER A 26 -13.01 -5.08 -3.50
CA SER A 26 -12.93 -4.37 -4.77
C SER A 26 -13.16 -2.88 -4.82
N PRO A 27 -12.36 -2.07 -4.18
CA PRO A 27 -12.17 -0.76 -4.80
C PRO A 27 -11.46 -0.97 -6.15
N ARG A 28 -12.02 -0.43 -7.20
CA ARG A 28 -11.40 -0.41 -8.52
C ARG A 28 -10.29 0.62 -8.57
N TRP A 29 -10.45 1.70 -7.81
CA TRP A 29 -9.51 2.80 -7.69
C TRP A 29 -9.36 3.27 -6.25
N LEU A 30 -8.20 3.87 -5.97
CA LEU A 30 -7.92 4.62 -4.76
C LEU A 30 -7.76 6.10 -5.12
N ALA A 31 -8.41 6.98 -4.40
CA ALA A 31 -8.33 8.41 -4.61
C ALA A 31 -8.12 9.15 -3.28
N CYS A 32 -7.08 9.98 -3.23
CA CYS A 32 -6.93 10.95 -2.13
C CYS A 32 -7.65 12.24 -2.50
N ALA A 33 -8.52 12.72 -1.65
CA ALA A 33 -9.27 13.95 -1.87
C ALA A 33 -9.23 14.88 -0.66
N ARG A 34 -9.47 16.18 -0.93
CA ARG A 34 -9.80 17.16 0.10
C ARG A 34 -11.33 17.27 0.14
N GLU A 35 -11.89 17.15 1.32
CA GLU A 35 -13.31 17.25 1.56
C GLU A 35 -13.77 18.71 1.68
N ALA A 36 -15.09 18.92 1.66
CA ALA A 36 -15.68 20.26 1.70
C ALA A 36 -15.36 21.03 3.01
N ASP A 37 -15.17 20.31 4.11
CA ASP A 37 -14.77 20.86 5.41
C ASP A 37 -13.27 21.16 5.52
N GLY A 38 -12.50 20.80 4.46
CA GLY A 38 -11.06 20.99 4.38
C GLY A 38 -10.22 19.82 4.88
N ALA A 39 -10.82 18.77 5.42
CA ALA A 39 -10.15 17.53 5.81
C ALA A 39 -9.63 16.77 4.58
N TYR A 40 -8.73 15.81 4.80
CA TYR A 40 -8.25 14.92 3.76
C TYR A 40 -8.70 13.48 4.03
N ALA A 41 -9.05 12.76 2.98
CA ALA A 41 -9.40 11.37 3.07
C ALA A 41 -8.90 10.58 1.86
N LEU A 42 -8.71 9.27 2.05
CA LEU A 42 -8.55 8.27 1.02
C LEU A 42 -9.88 7.59 0.81
N PHE A 43 -10.30 7.49 -0.43
CA PHE A 43 -11.51 6.80 -0.87
C PHE A 43 -11.13 5.56 -1.67
N GLY A 44 -11.79 4.44 -1.37
CA GLY A 44 -11.90 3.32 -2.28
C GLY A 44 -13.13 3.54 -3.16
N LEU A 45 -13.00 3.37 -4.46
CA LEU A 45 -14.08 3.58 -5.42
C LEU A 45 -14.37 2.29 -6.18
N ALA A 46 -15.63 1.89 -6.26
CA ALA A 46 -16.11 0.81 -7.10
C ALA A 46 -16.06 1.17 -8.60
N ALA A 47 -16.37 0.22 -9.48
CA ALA A 47 -16.32 0.43 -10.92
C ALA A 47 -17.34 1.48 -11.44
N ASP A 48 -18.44 1.66 -10.74
CA ASP A 48 -19.47 2.65 -11.01
C ASP A 48 -19.20 4.01 -10.34
N GLY A 49 -18.08 4.13 -9.61
CA GLY A 49 -17.68 5.35 -8.91
C GLY A 49 -18.24 5.48 -7.50
N ALA A 50 -19.01 4.50 -7.01
CA ALA A 50 -19.51 4.52 -5.63
C ALA A 50 -18.37 4.32 -4.63
N ASP A 51 -18.45 4.99 -3.46
CA ASP A 51 -17.50 4.80 -2.38
C ASP A 51 -17.63 3.39 -1.78
N THR A 52 -16.51 2.65 -1.70
CA THR A 52 -16.44 1.36 -1.01
C THR A 52 -15.97 1.52 0.42
N PHE A 53 -15.08 2.47 0.65
CA PHE A 53 -14.64 2.89 1.99
C PHE A 53 -14.11 4.33 1.95
N ARG A 54 -14.01 4.91 3.14
CA ARG A 54 -13.37 6.19 3.41
C ARG A 54 -12.43 6.07 4.61
N LEU A 55 -11.16 6.42 4.41
CA LEU A 55 -10.14 6.46 5.46
C LEU A 55 -9.69 7.92 5.67
N PRO A 56 -9.88 8.51 6.86
CA PRO A 56 -9.34 9.84 7.16
C PRO A 56 -7.82 9.85 7.04
N LEU A 57 -7.26 10.90 6.43
CA LEU A 57 -5.82 11.10 6.31
C LEU A 57 -5.37 12.23 7.25
N PRO A 58 -4.21 12.09 7.93
CA PRO A 58 -3.69 13.12 8.82
C PRO A 58 -3.24 14.38 8.08
N ALA A 59 -2.94 14.26 6.78
CA ALA A 59 -2.58 15.37 5.90
C ALA A 59 -2.88 14.99 4.44
N ARG A 60 -2.53 15.86 3.49
CA ARG A 60 -2.78 15.64 2.08
C ARG A 60 -2.09 14.38 1.55
N GLY A 61 -2.86 13.43 1.07
CA GLY A 61 -2.37 12.28 0.31
C GLY A 61 -1.94 12.68 -1.12
N HIS A 62 -1.15 11.82 -1.77
CA HIS A 62 -0.66 12.06 -3.13
C HIS A 62 -0.92 10.89 -4.07
N ALA A 63 -0.25 9.77 -3.87
CA ALA A 63 -0.43 8.57 -4.67
C ALA A 63 -0.66 7.34 -3.80
N GLY A 64 -1.06 6.23 -4.42
CA GLY A 64 -1.17 4.93 -3.78
C GLY A 64 -0.49 3.86 -4.60
N ALA A 65 -0.16 2.75 -3.96
CA ALA A 65 0.32 1.52 -4.58
C ALA A 65 -0.49 0.33 -4.08
N ALA A 66 -1.07 -0.44 -5.01
CA ALA A 66 -1.77 -1.67 -4.68
C ALA A 66 -0.78 -2.84 -4.56
N HIS A 67 -0.99 -3.70 -3.55
CA HIS A 67 -0.21 -4.92 -3.42
C HIS A 67 -0.65 -5.93 -4.50
N PRO A 68 0.29 -6.58 -5.22
CA PRO A 68 -0.08 -7.41 -6.37
C PRO A 68 -0.83 -8.70 -6.03
N THR A 69 -0.70 -9.22 -4.80
CA THR A 69 -1.24 -10.53 -4.41
C THR A 69 -2.01 -10.53 -3.09
N ARG A 70 -2.04 -9.41 -2.34
CA ARG A 70 -2.80 -9.26 -1.10
C ARG A 70 -3.84 -8.15 -1.25
N PRO A 71 -4.97 -8.21 -0.52
CA PRO A 71 -5.98 -7.15 -0.54
C PRO A 71 -5.52 -5.91 0.24
N GLU A 72 -4.35 -5.42 -0.07
CA GLU A 72 -3.70 -4.33 0.63
C GLU A 72 -3.24 -3.24 -0.34
N ALA A 73 -3.21 -2.01 0.14
CA ALA A 73 -2.65 -0.90 -0.60
C ALA A 73 -1.91 0.04 0.36
N VAL A 74 -1.05 0.88 -0.20
CA VAL A 74 -0.36 1.93 0.54
C VAL A 74 -0.76 3.28 -0.02
N ALA A 75 -1.20 4.20 0.84
CA ALA A 75 -1.43 5.60 0.51
C ALA A 75 -0.28 6.45 1.01
N PHE A 76 0.38 7.19 0.10
CA PHE A 76 1.53 8.03 0.42
C PHE A 76 1.12 9.48 0.64
N ALA A 77 1.67 10.10 1.70
CA ALA A 77 1.53 11.53 1.94
C ALA A 77 2.24 12.35 0.85
N ARG A 78 1.62 13.49 0.47
CA ARG A 78 2.31 14.50 -0.35
C ARG A 78 3.47 15.11 0.42
N ARG A 79 4.54 15.51 -0.27
CA ARG A 79 5.67 16.25 0.31
C ARG A 79 5.26 17.50 1.10
N PRO A 80 5.84 17.73 2.26
CA PRO A 80 6.73 16.88 3.05
C PRO A 80 5.95 15.72 3.66
N GLY A 81 6.24 14.47 3.22
CA GLY A 81 5.47 13.29 3.56
C GLY A 81 5.88 12.68 4.90
N ALA A 82 5.02 12.80 5.90
CA ALA A 82 5.27 12.27 7.24
C ALA A 82 4.70 10.86 7.45
N PHE A 83 3.89 10.34 6.50
CA PHE A 83 3.25 9.04 6.63
C PHE A 83 3.15 8.29 5.30
N ALA A 84 3.07 6.97 5.39
CA ALA A 84 2.52 6.11 4.36
C ALA A 84 1.61 5.08 5.04
N LEU A 85 0.31 5.10 4.71
CA LEU A 85 -0.71 4.28 5.37
C LEU A 85 -0.93 3.00 4.58
N VAL A 86 -0.69 1.86 5.23
CA VAL A 86 -1.06 0.54 4.70
C VAL A 86 -2.48 0.22 5.13
N LEU A 87 -3.34 -0.14 4.20
CA LEU A 87 -4.76 -0.40 4.46
C LEU A 87 -5.21 -1.73 3.85
N ASP A 88 -6.22 -2.32 4.48
CA ASP A 88 -7.02 -3.40 3.92
C ASP A 88 -8.01 -2.82 2.91
N CYS A 89 -7.95 -3.26 1.66
CA CYS A 89 -8.78 -2.72 0.58
C CYS A 89 -10.24 -3.22 0.64
N ALA A 90 -10.51 -4.31 1.36
CA ALA A 90 -11.88 -4.81 1.49
C ALA A 90 -12.70 -3.98 2.48
N THR A 91 -12.05 -3.48 3.53
CA THR A 91 -12.72 -2.78 4.64
C THR A 91 -12.33 -1.31 4.76
N GLY A 92 -11.24 -0.89 4.15
CA GLY A 92 -10.62 0.41 4.36
C GLY A 92 -9.93 0.54 5.73
N ALA A 93 -9.78 -0.55 6.48
CA ALA A 93 -9.15 -0.53 7.78
C ALA A 93 -7.64 -0.26 7.67
N LEU A 94 -7.11 0.58 8.56
CA LEU A 94 -5.68 0.81 8.67
C LEU A 94 -5.00 -0.44 9.25
N ILE A 95 -4.03 -0.99 8.48
CA ILE A 95 -3.17 -2.09 8.91
C ILE A 95 -1.94 -1.55 9.63
N ARG A 96 -1.30 -0.52 9.04
CA ARG A 96 -0.07 0.06 9.58
C ARG A 96 0.14 1.48 9.10
N ASP A 97 0.67 2.32 9.98
CA ASP A 97 1.26 3.62 9.63
C ASP A 97 2.78 3.46 9.53
N LEU A 98 3.33 3.77 8.35
CA LEU A 98 4.76 3.74 8.10
C LEU A 98 5.31 5.15 8.34
N THR A 99 6.31 5.23 9.21
CA THR A 99 7.03 6.47 9.51
C THR A 99 8.40 6.43 8.84
N PRO A 100 8.80 7.46 8.08
CA PRO A 100 10.14 7.52 7.52
C PRO A 100 11.19 7.62 8.65
N PRO A 101 12.45 7.22 8.41
CA PRO A 101 13.52 7.41 9.40
C PRO A 101 13.71 8.88 9.76
N GLU A 102 14.32 9.13 10.91
CA GLU A 102 14.66 10.49 11.35
C GLU A 102 15.46 11.24 10.27
N GLY A 103 15.08 12.47 10.01
CA GLY A 103 15.67 13.30 8.95
C GLY A 103 15.26 12.93 7.52
N MET A 104 14.39 11.94 7.35
CA MET A 104 13.83 11.54 6.07
C MET A 104 12.35 11.89 5.97
N GLN A 105 11.85 11.96 4.74
CA GLN A 105 10.42 12.15 4.46
C GLN A 105 10.02 11.32 3.23
N PHE A 106 8.76 10.90 3.17
CA PHE A 106 8.20 10.30 1.96
C PHE A 106 7.98 11.35 0.88
N ASN A 107 8.15 10.94 -0.37
CA ASN A 107 8.04 11.84 -1.53
C ASN A 107 6.77 11.61 -2.37
N GLY A 108 5.76 10.98 -1.77
CA GLY A 108 4.41 10.85 -2.34
C GLY A 108 4.19 9.63 -3.23
N HIS A 109 5.20 8.84 -3.52
CA HIS A 109 5.13 7.67 -4.40
C HIS A 109 5.80 6.46 -3.79
N GLY A 110 5.47 5.29 -4.34
CA GLY A 110 6.09 4.01 -4.04
C GLY A 110 5.51 2.92 -4.93
N ALA A 111 6.16 1.76 -4.96
CA ALA A 111 5.72 0.60 -5.69
C ALA A 111 6.10 -0.68 -4.95
N PHE A 112 5.33 -1.74 -5.17
CA PHE A 112 5.71 -3.10 -4.79
C PHE A 112 6.52 -3.76 -5.90
N THR A 113 7.33 -4.76 -5.54
CA THR A 113 7.82 -5.76 -6.50
C THR A 113 6.64 -6.52 -7.12
N ALA A 114 6.87 -7.20 -8.23
CA ALA A 114 5.83 -7.99 -8.91
C ALA A 114 5.27 -9.12 -8.02
N GLU A 115 6.09 -9.66 -7.14
CA GLU A 115 5.75 -10.70 -6.16
C GLU A 115 5.09 -10.12 -4.89
N GLY A 116 5.24 -8.82 -4.65
CA GLY A 116 4.74 -8.13 -3.45
C GLY A 116 5.57 -8.37 -2.19
N ASP A 117 6.79 -8.87 -2.32
CA ASP A 117 7.67 -9.18 -1.19
C ASP A 117 8.42 -7.95 -0.66
N ILE A 118 8.58 -6.91 -1.49
CA ILE A 118 9.20 -5.64 -1.11
C ILE A 118 8.33 -4.46 -1.55
N LEU A 119 8.21 -3.47 -0.66
CA LEU A 119 7.69 -2.15 -0.96
C LEU A 119 8.86 -1.16 -1.06
N TYR A 120 8.87 -0.36 -2.11
CA TYR A 120 9.84 0.72 -2.38
C TYR A 120 9.15 2.09 -2.32
N PRO A 121 8.98 2.71 -1.16
CA PRO A 121 8.61 4.13 -1.09
C PRO A 121 9.73 5.00 -1.63
N VAL A 122 9.36 6.05 -2.34
CA VAL A 122 10.29 7.14 -2.65
C VAL A 122 10.45 8.00 -1.40
N GLU A 123 11.68 8.11 -0.94
CA GLU A 123 12.09 8.88 0.24
C GLU A 123 13.06 9.98 -0.17
N GLN A 124 13.16 11.04 0.62
CA GLN A 124 14.20 12.05 0.46
C GLN A 124 14.72 12.50 1.82
N ARG A 125 15.97 12.93 1.86
CA ARG A 125 16.54 13.57 3.04
C ARG A 125 16.01 15.00 3.15
N ALA A 126 15.53 15.37 4.34
CA ALA A 126 14.88 16.65 4.56
C ALA A 126 15.84 17.85 4.42
N THR A 127 17.15 17.65 4.70
CA THR A 127 18.16 18.71 4.74
C THR A 127 18.69 19.13 3.37
N ASP A 128 18.82 18.19 2.43
CA ASP A 128 19.47 18.41 1.12
C ASP A 128 18.64 17.89 -0.07
N SER A 129 17.45 17.35 0.19
CA SER A 129 16.53 16.78 -0.80
C SER A 129 17.09 15.58 -1.58
N ARG A 130 18.19 14.97 -1.11
CA ARG A 130 18.77 13.79 -1.74
C ARG A 130 17.76 12.63 -1.75
N GLY A 131 17.59 12.00 -2.92
CA GLY A 131 16.57 10.98 -3.16
C GLY A 131 17.03 9.58 -2.80
N PHE A 132 16.09 8.78 -2.30
CA PHE A 132 16.27 7.36 -1.94
C PHE A 132 15.03 6.55 -2.31
N LEU A 133 15.23 5.25 -2.52
CA LEU A 133 14.19 4.25 -2.40
C LEU A 133 14.37 3.55 -1.05
N GLY A 134 13.39 3.66 -0.18
CA GLY A 134 13.31 2.85 1.03
C GLY A 134 13.06 1.39 0.64
N ILE A 135 13.57 0.43 1.40
CA ILE A 135 13.33 -1.01 1.21
C ILE A 135 12.57 -1.49 2.43
N TRP A 136 11.32 -1.96 2.21
CA TRP A 136 10.43 -2.41 3.27
C TRP A 136 9.95 -3.83 2.98
N ASP A 137 10.05 -4.70 4.00
CA ASP A 137 9.70 -6.13 3.89
C ASP A 137 8.17 -6.38 3.87
N THR A 138 7.76 -7.65 3.76
CA THR A 138 6.36 -8.08 3.76
C THR A 138 5.60 -7.80 5.06
N ALA A 139 6.31 -7.52 6.15
CA ALA A 139 5.73 -7.09 7.43
C ALA A 139 5.73 -5.56 7.58
N TYR A 140 6.06 -4.85 6.49
CA TYR A 140 6.17 -3.40 6.47
C TYR A 140 7.19 -2.86 7.49
N ARG A 141 8.34 -3.52 7.61
CA ARG A 141 9.50 -3.06 8.37
C ARG A 141 10.56 -2.57 7.39
N ARG A 142 11.11 -1.40 7.65
CA ARG A 142 12.19 -0.88 6.82
C ARG A 142 13.46 -1.67 7.08
N ILE A 143 14.06 -2.21 6.01
CA ILE A 143 15.24 -3.08 6.07
C ILE A 143 16.45 -2.50 5.33
N GLY A 144 16.28 -1.39 4.60
CA GLY A 144 17.38 -0.75 3.88
C GLY A 144 16.96 0.44 3.04
N GLN A 145 17.87 0.92 2.22
CA GLN A 145 17.63 1.97 1.22
C GLN A 145 18.62 1.89 0.06
N ILE A 146 18.22 2.46 -1.07
CA ILE A 146 19.04 2.67 -2.27
C ILE A 146 19.07 4.16 -2.53
N GLU A 147 20.26 4.76 -2.68
CA GLU A 147 20.40 6.16 -3.08
C GLU A 147 20.13 6.28 -4.59
N THR A 148 19.26 7.22 -4.98
CA THR A 148 18.86 7.44 -6.38
C THR A 148 19.46 8.68 -7.00
N GLY A 149 20.16 9.46 -6.22
CA GLY A 149 20.64 10.79 -6.61
C GLY A 149 19.55 11.86 -6.45
N GLY A 150 19.87 13.10 -6.75
CA GLY A 150 18.97 14.25 -6.68
C GLY A 150 19.57 15.41 -7.42
#